data_c3fb72544fe037f7b3c9750ad82d42ba
#
_entry.id   c3fb72544fe037f7b3c9750ad82d42ba
#
_cell.length_a   1.000
_cell.length_b   1.000
_cell.length_c   1.000
_cell.angle_alpha   90.00
_cell.angle_beta   90.00
_cell.angle_gamma   90.00
#
_symmetry.space_group_name_H-M   'P 1'
#
loop_
_entity.id
_entity.type
_entity.pdbx_description
1 polymer ?
#
loop_
_entity_poly.entity_id
_entity_poly.type
_entity_poly.pdbx_seq_one_letter_code
_entity_poly.pdbx_strand_id
1 'polypeptide(L)'
;VQVYFQSPYTDYDKANGIEKASAELCGFAKTDVLAPGASENVTINVPKSELRTYDANNAKTYILDAGDYYFTVGTDSHNAVNNILAAKGYTVESTDGRMTADGNVDLTYVWNNVALDTTTFATSEAGTAITNLFDEADPNKSSSNPGSVTWLSRSDWNGTFPTAPAQLTANETLAANLAITRYDGSLADSVEMPTLGADNGLTLASMIGKSYDDPDWNTLLDQLTFNEMVNTITLGFHNTAAVESIGKTATK
;
A
#
# COMPACT_ATOMS: atom_id res chain seq x y z
N VAL A 1 7.72 -19.52 16.36
CA VAL A 1 8.76 -19.62 15.32
C VAL A 1 8.39 -18.66 14.20
N GLN A 2 9.36 -17.89 13.73
CA GLN A 2 9.20 -16.95 12.62
C GLN A 2 10.22 -17.29 11.54
N VAL A 3 9.78 -17.29 10.28
CA VAL A 3 10.64 -17.50 9.12
C VAL A 3 10.70 -16.21 8.31
N TYR A 4 11.90 -15.76 8.05
CA TYR A 4 12.18 -14.59 7.26
C TYR A 4 12.92 -14.99 5.98
N PHE A 5 12.81 -14.16 4.95
CA PHE A 5 13.63 -14.32 3.76
C PHE A 5 14.23 -12.97 3.34
N GLN A 6 15.32 -13.07 2.57
CA GLN A 6 15.88 -11.97 1.81
C GLN A 6 15.91 -12.38 0.35
N SER A 7 15.25 -11.62 -0.50
CA SER A 7 15.32 -11.77 -1.96
C SER A 7 16.65 -11.26 -2.52
N PRO A 8 17.07 -11.70 -3.70
CA PRO A 8 18.18 -11.09 -4.43
C PRO A 8 17.87 -9.60 -4.69
N TYR A 9 18.90 -8.78 -4.69
CA TYR A 9 18.84 -7.37 -5.14
C TYR A 9 19.81 -7.24 -6.32
N THR A 10 19.26 -7.32 -7.52
CA THR A 10 19.98 -7.54 -8.77
C THR A 10 20.25 -6.24 -9.52
N ASP A 11 21.05 -6.31 -10.58
CA ASP A 11 21.24 -5.17 -11.47
C ASP A 11 19.95 -4.86 -12.26
N TYR A 12 19.10 -5.86 -12.47
CA TYR A 12 17.76 -5.64 -13.02
C TYR A 12 16.92 -4.76 -12.08
N ASP A 13 16.93 -5.05 -10.77
CA ASP A 13 16.21 -4.26 -9.77
C ASP A 13 16.67 -2.80 -9.76
N LYS A 14 17.99 -2.60 -9.71
CA LYS A 14 18.59 -1.26 -9.71
C LYS A 14 18.22 -0.48 -10.96
N ALA A 15 18.26 -1.13 -12.12
CA ALA A 15 17.94 -0.48 -13.40
C ALA A 15 16.46 -0.11 -13.53
N ASN A 16 15.58 -0.84 -12.84
CA ASN A 16 14.13 -0.63 -12.90
C ASN A 16 13.56 0.06 -11.64
N GLY A 17 14.42 0.53 -10.73
CA GLY A 17 14.00 1.24 -9.52
C GLY A 17 13.21 0.35 -8.54
N ILE A 18 13.49 -0.96 -8.53
CA ILE A 18 12.86 -1.90 -7.61
C ILE A 18 13.67 -1.93 -6.31
N GLU A 19 13.05 -1.54 -5.21
CA GLU A 19 13.64 -1.59 -3.88
C GLU A 19 13.12 -2.79 -3.09
N LYS A 20 13.98 -3.34 -2.23
CA LYS A 20 13.67 -4.56 -1.47
C LYS A 20 14.11 -4.43 -0.02
N ALA A 21 13.34 -5.03 0.87
CA ALA A 21 13.69 -5.10 2.28
C ALA A 21 14.94 -5.96 2.53
N SER A 22 15.61 -5.69 3.64
CA SER A 22 16.76 -6.50 4.08
C SER A 22 16.34 -7.88 4.58
N ALA A 23 15.14 -8.00 5.13
CA ALA A 23 14.47 -9.25 5.47
C ALA A 23 12.96 -9.02 5.53
N GLU A 24 12.20 -10.01 5.10
CA GLU A 24 10.74 -10.02 5.10
C GLU A 24 10.24 -11.26 5.83
N LEU A 25 9.19 -11.10 6.65
CA LEU A 25 8.52 -12.22 7.31
C LEU A 25 7.68 -12.98 6.27
N CYS A 26 8.00 -14.24 6.02
CA CYS A 26 7.27 -15.06 5.05
C CYS A 26 6.49 -16.22 5.67
N GLY A 27 6.60 -16.43 6.97
CA GLY A 27 5.80 -17.42 7.65
C GLY A 27 6.03 -17.44 9.16
N PHE A 28 5.04 -17.92 9.89
CA PHE A 28 5.17 -18.13 11.32
C PHE A 28 4.28 -19.27 11.79
N ALA A 29 4.67 -19.89 12.91
CA ALA A 29 3.82 -20.83 13.63
C ALA A 29 4.07 -20.74 15.13
N LYS A 30 3.08 -21.17 15.91
CA LYS A 30 3.18 -21.30 17.35
C LYS A 30 3.17 -22.78 17.72
N THR A 31 3.95 -23.13 18.74
CA THR A 31 3.85 -24.44 19.37
C THR A 31 2.61 -24.49 20.27
N ASP A 32 2.18 -25.68 20.63
CA ASP A 32 1.32 -25.88 21.78
C ASP A 32 2.03 -25.47 23.08
N VAL A 33 1.34 -25.52 24.19
CA VAL A 33 1.95 -25.28 25.50
C VAL A 33 2.92 -26.39 25.82
N LEU A 34 4.22 -26.06 25.82
CA LEU A 34 5.28 -27.04 26.09
C LEU A 34 5.52 -27.16 27.60
N ALA A 35 5.60 -28.39 28.10
CA ALA A 35 6.09 -28.66 29.44
C ALA A 35 7.61 -28.40 29.52
N PRO A 36 8.17 -28.12 30.70
CA PRO A 36 9.62 -27.95 30.85
C PRO A 36 10.42 -29.12 30.24
N GLY A 37 11.34 -28.81 29.34
CA GLY A 37 12.17 -29.80 28.61
C GLY A 37 11.47 -30.47 27.43
N ALA A 38 10.21 -30.20 27.13
CA ALA A 38 9.54 -30.69 25.94
C ALA A 38 9.93 -29.88 24.69
N SER A 39 9.84 -30.54 23.52
CA SER A 39 10.04 -29.94 22.21
C SER A 39 8.93 -30.35 21.26
N GLU A 40 8.68 -29.53 20.26
CA GLU A 40 7.72 -29.77 19.19
C GLU A 40 8.31 -29.39 17.85
N ASN A 41 7.99 -30.17 16.83
CA ASN A 41 8.31 -29.82 15.45
C ASN A 41 7.13 -29.06 14.84
N VAL A 42 7.37 -27.85 14.35
CA VAL A 42 6.38 -27.05 13.61
C VAL A 42 6.72 -27.05 12.13
N THR A 43 5.71 -27.18 11.28
CA THR A 43 5.87 -27.07 9.83
C THR A 43 5.30 -25.75 9.37
N ILE A 44 6.09 -24.97 8.63
CA ILE A 44 5.70 -23.68 8.06
C ILE A 44 5.85 -23.79 6.55
N ASN A 45 4.74 -23.68 5.83
CA ASN A 45 4.75 -23.66 4.37
C ASN A 45 4.90 -22.22 3.90
N VAL A 46 5.92 -21.96 3.08
CA VAL A 46 6.15 -20.67 2.43
C VAL A 46 5.89 -20.83 0.94
N PRO A 47 4.73 -20.37 0.43
CA PRO A 47 4.46 -20.44 -0.99
C PRO A 47 5.37 -19.47 -1.77
N LYS A 48 5.74 -19.82 -3.00
CA LYS A 48 6.57 -18.96 -3.86
C LYS A 48 5.94 -17.59 -4.13
N SER A 49 4.62 -17.47 -4.02
CA SER A 49 3.92 -16.20 -4.13
C SER A 49 4.31 -15.17 -3.07
N GLU A 50 4.81 -15.60 -1.90
CA GLU A 50 5.31 -14.70 -0.86
C GLU A 50 6.69 -14.10 -1.21
N LEU A 51 7.39 -14.68 -2.17
CA LEU A 51 8.75 -14.28 -2.55
C LEU A 51 8.78 -13.30 -3.73
N ARG A 52 7.60 -13.05 -4.33
CA ARG A 52 7.47 -12.20 -5.52
C ARG A 52 7.69 -10.74 -5.18
N THR A 53 8.29 -10.02 -6.11
CA THR A 53 8.45 -8.56 -6.06
C THR A 53 7.62 -7.94 -7.16
N TYR A 54 7.04 -6.77 -6.94
CA TYR A 54 6.30 -6.05 -7.97
C TYR A 54 7.25 -5.13 -8.75
N ASP A 55 7.33 -5.33 -10.07
CA ASP A 55 8.04 -4.47 -10.99
C ASP A 55 7.07 -3.47 -11.64
N ALA A 56 7.08 -2.25 -11.14
CA ALA A 56 6.18 -1.19 -11.61
C ALA A 56 6.59 -0.55 -12.94
N ASN A 57 7.88 -0.66 -13.30
CA ASN A 57 8.44 0.16 -14.38
C ASN A 57 8.66 -0.61 -15.69
N ASN A 58 9.10 -1.87 -15.62
CA ASN A 58 9.43 -2.66 -16.80
C ASN A 58 8.40 -3.78 -17.06
N ALA A 59 8.35 -4.81 -16.20
CA ALA A 59 7.42 -5.93 -16.40
C ALA A 59 5.95 -5.57 -16.08
N LYS A 60 5.72 -4.56 -15.25
CA LYS A 60 4.41 -4.07 -14.76
C LYS A 60 3.56 -5.17 -14.13
N THR A 61 4.23 -6.11 -13.49
CA THR A 61 3.63 -7.27 -12.83
C THR A 61 4.52 -7.79 -11.71
N TYR A 62 4.10 -8.85 -11.04
CA TYR A 62 4.94 -9.55 -10.08
C TYR A 62 5.99 -10.42 -10.77
N ILE A 63 7.21 -10.37 -10.26
CA ILE A 63 8.38 -11.13 -10.75
C ILE A 63 8.99 -11.97 -9.64
N LEU A 64 9.74 -13.01 -10.02
CA LEU A 64 10.73 -13.65 -9.17
C LEU A 64 12.11 -13.41 -9.78
N ASP A 65 12.99 -12.81 -9.01
CA ASP A 65 14.34 -12.50 -9.46
C ASP A 65 15.19 -13.75 -9.61
N ALA A 66 16.17 -13.68 -10.49
CA ALA A 66 17.25 -14.65 -10.52
C ALA A 66 18.23 -14.40 -9.37
N GLY A 67 18.73 -15.46 -8.75
CA GLY A 67 19.74 -15.39 -7.70
C GLY A 67 19.33 -16.10 -6.42
N ASP A 68 20.09 -15.84 -5.36
CA ASP A 68 19.96 -16.52 -4.08
C ASP A 68 18.93 -15.86 -3.18
N TYR A 69 17.94 -16.63 -2.77
CA TYR A 69 16.99 -16.32 -1.72
C TYR A 69 17.47 -16.95 -0.42
N TYR A 70 17.67 -16.14 0.59
CA TYR A 70 18.12 -16.59 1.91
C TYR A 70 16.92 -16.70 2.84
N PHE A 71 16.65 -17.89 3.34
CA PHE A 71 15.60 -18.14 4.34
C PHE A 71 16.22 -18.37 5.69
N THR A 72 15.71 -17.77 6.73
CA THR A 72 16.21 -17.95 8.08
C THR A 72 15.09 -18.00 9.11
N VAL A 73 15.33 -18.73 10.18
CA VAL A 73 14.52 -18.68 11.39
C VAL A 73 15.11 -17.62 12.31
N GLY A 74 14.27 -16.72 12.81
CA GLY A 74 14.70 -15.65 13.71
C GLY A 74 13.65 -15.36 14.77
N THR A 75 14.08 -14.73 15.86
CA THR A 75 13.19 -14.22 16.91
C THR A 75 12.52 -12.91 16.52
N ASP A 76 13.17 -12.18 15.64
CA ASP A 76 12.75 -10.89 15.09
C ASP A 76 13.52 -10.60 13.80
N SER A 77 13.21 -9.48 13.14
CA SER A 77 13.82 -9.09 11.86
C SER A 77 15.32 -8.76 11.99
N HIS A 78 15.78 -8.20 13.11
CA HIS A 78 17.21 -7.92 13.31
C HIS A 78 18.01 -9.21 13.46
N ASN A 79 17.50 -10.14 14.24
CA ASN A 79 18.12 -11.48 14.36
C ASN A 79 18.16 -12.19 13.01
N ALA A 80 17.09 -12.11 12.24
CA ALA A 80 17.04 -12.67 10.89
C ALA A 80 18.09 -12.04 9.95
N VAL A 81 18.23 -10.71 9.96
CA VAL A 81 19.26 -10.03 9.16
C VAL A 81 20.66 -10.45 9.58
N ASN A 82 20.94 -10.54 10.89
CA ASN A 82 22.25 -11.02 11.37
C ASN A 82 22.55 -12.44 10.89
N ASN A 83 21.58 -13.37 10.94
CA ASN A 83 21.75 -14.74 10.43
C ASN A 83 22.05 -14.76 8.92
N ILE A 84 21.31 -13.99 8.13
CA ILE A 84 21.52 -13.88 6.68
C ILE A 84 22.88 -13.28 6.36
N LEU A 85 23.30 -12.23 7.06
CA LEU A 85 24.60 -11.61 6.87
C LEU A 85 25.74 -12.59 7.23
N ALA A 86 25.60 -13.35 8.32
CA ALA A 86 26.55 -14.39 8.68
C ALA A 86 26.64 -15.48 7.59
N ALA A 87 25.50 -15.91 7.02
CA ALA A 87 25.49 -16.86 5.90
C ALA A 87 26.16 -16.31 4.62
N LYS A 88 26.22 -14.98 4.47
CA LYS A 88 26.96 -14.27 3.42
C LYS A 88 28.44 -14.02 3.77
N GLY A 89 28.90 -14.47 4.94
CA GLY A 89 30.29 -14.35 5.38
C GLY A 89 30.62 -13.02 6.07
N TYR A 90 29.63 -12.23 6.46
CA TYR A 90 29.85 -11.00 7.23
C TYR A 90 29.90 -11.28 8.73
N THR A 91 30.63 -10.44 9.45
CA THR A 91 30.74 -10.44 10.90
C THR A 91 30.45 -9.06 11.46
N VAL A 92 30.26 -8.96 12.78
CA VAL A 92 30.13 -7.65 13.46
C VAL A 92 31.31 -6.75 13.12
N GLU A 93 32.54 -7.29 13.14
CA GLU A 93 33.76 -6.54 12.81
C GLU A 93 33.80 -6.09 11.36
N SER A 94 33.50 -6.99 10.38
CA SER A 94 33.55 -6.66 8.96
C SER A 94 32.48 -5.67 8.51
N THR A 95 31.48 -5.44 9.35
CA THR A 95 30.37 -4.48 9.12
C THR A 95 30.49 -3.21 9.95
N ASP A 96 31.64 -2.98 10.61
CA ASP A 96 31.85 -1.84 11.52
C ASP A 96 30.72 -1.70 12.57
N GLY A 97 30.29 -2.82 13.12
CA GLY A 97 29.22 -2.87 14.12
C GLY A 97 27.79 -2.65 13.57
N ARG A 98 27.60 -2.67 12.25
CA ARG A 98 26.25 -2.57 11.66
C ARG A 98 25.46 -3.86 11.85
N MET A 99 26.11 -5.01 11.90
CA MET A 99 25.53 -6.20 12.51
C MET A 99 25.43 -5.96 14.02
N THR A 100 24.25 -6.15 14.59
CA THR A 100 24.02 -5.91 16.03
C THR A 100 24.49 -7.04 16.92
N ALA A 101 24.68 -8.22 16.32
CA ALA A 101 25.25 -9.42 16.96
C ALA A 101 25.72 -10.40 15.89
N ASP A 102 26.53 -11.39 16.29
CA ASP A 102 26.88 -12.52 15.42
C ASP A 102 25.62 -13.31 15.07
N GLY A 103 25.48 -13.62 13.79
CA GLY A 103 24.39 -14.44 13.29
C GLY A 103 24.69 -15.94 13.40
N ASN A 104 23.66 -16.75 13.27
CA ASN A 104 23.77 -18.21 13.22
C ASN A 104 23.53 -18.70 11.78
N VAL A 105 24.59 -19.15 11.12
CA VAL A 105 24.54 -19.67 9.74
C VAL A 105 23.69 -20.95 9.62
N ASP A 106 23.64 -21.77 10.67
CA ASP A 106 22.91 -23.04 10.69
C ASP A 106 21.38 -22.84 10.65
N LEU A 107 20.90 -21.63 10.95
CA LEU A 107 19.50 -21.27 10.85
C LEU A 107 19.12 -20.71 9.48
N THR A 108 20.06 -20.68 8.52
CA THR A 108 19.84 -20.09 7.20
C THR A 108 19.93 -21.13 6.10
N TYR A 109 18.91 -21.18 5.25
CA TYR A 109 18.85 -21.99 4.04
C TYR A 109 18.89 -21.08 2.81
N VAL A 110 19.64 -21.48 1.79
CA VAL A 110 19.75 -20.74 0.53
C VAL A 110 19.05 -21.51 -0.59
N TRP A 111 18.10 -20.86 -1.24
CA TRP A 111 17.48 -21.36 -2.46
C TRP A 111 17.85 -20.48 -3.64
N ASN A 112 18.42 -21.07 -4.68
CA ASN A 112 18.77 -20.35 -5.90
C ASN A 112 17.65 -20.44 -6.94
N ASN A 113 17.16 -19.28 -7.40
CA ASN A 113 16.32 -19.18 -8.58
C ASN A 113 17.18 -18.88 -9.80
N VAL A 114 17.23 -19.81 -10.75
CA VAL A 114 18.21 -19.79 -11.86
C VAL A 114 17.95 -18.73 -12.91
N ALA A 115 16.72 -18.20 -13.00
CA ALA A 115 16.34 -17.23 -14.03
C ALA A 115 15.27 -16.25 -13.52
N LEU A 116 15.30 -15.04 -14.04
CA LEU A 116 14.22 -14.05 -13.84
C LEU A 116 12.92 -14.60 -14.43
N ASP A 117 11.87 -14.65 -13.61
CA ASP A 117 10.53 -15.08 -14.00
C ASP A 117 9.57 -13.89 -13.93
N THR A 118 9.09 -13.45 -15.08
CA THR A 118 8.13 -12.35 -15.25
C THR A 118 6.73 -12.85 -15.64
N THR A 119 6.49 -14.15 -15.63
CA THR A 119 5.30 -14.78 -16.20
C THR A 119 4.45 -15.54 -15.19
N THR A 120 5.06 -16.29 -14.28
CA THR A 120 4.33 -17.16 -13.33
C THR A 120 3.32 -16.39 -12.49
N PHE A 121 3.64 -15.16 -12.10
CA PHE A 121 2.78 -14.31 -11.29
C PHE A 121 2.22 -13.09 -12.05
N ALA A 122 2.18 -13.16 -13.38
CA ALA A 122 1.66 -12.10 -14.23
C ALA A 122 0.12 -12.06 -14.30
N THR A 123 -0.56 -13.07 -13.76
CA THR A 123 -2.01 -13.13 -13.69
C THR A 123 -2.48 -13.39 -12.27
N SER A 124 -3.66 -12.85 -11.94
CA SER A 124 -4.34 -13.13 -10.68
C SER A 124 -4.89 -14.56 -10.66
N GLU A 125 -5.34 -15.03 -9.50
CA GLU A 125 -6.02 -16.33 -9.36
C GLU A 125 -7.28 -16.42 -10.22
N ALA A 126 -7.92 -15.29 -10.52
CA ALA A 126 -9.08 -15.22 -11.42
C ALA A 126 -8.69 -15.20 -12.92
N GLY A 127 -7.39 -15.34 -13.26
CA GLY A 127 -6.90 -15.33 -14.63
C GLY A 127 -6.81 -13.94 -15.28
N THR A 128 -7.01 -12.87 -14.52
CA THR A 128 -6.88 -11.50 -15.02
C THR A 128 -5.43 -11.06 -15.02
N ALA A 129 -4.96 -10.46 -16.11
CA ALA A 129 -3.61 -9.90 -16.18
C ALA A 129 -3.40 -8.83 -15.09
N ILE A 130 -2.27 -8.93 -14.40
CA ILE A 130 -1.87 -7.94 -13.41
C ILE A 130 -1.22 -6.78 -14.15
N THR A 131 -1.68 -5.57 -13.84
CA THR A 131 -1.17 -4.31 -14.38
C THR A 131 -0.94 -3.32 -13.27
N ASN A 132 -0.16 -2.26 -13.52
CA ASN A 132 0.01 -1.20 -12.54
C ASN A 132 -1.21 -0.26 -12.55
N LEU A 133 -2.16 -0.52 -11.66
CA LEU A 133 -3.35 0.33 -11.49
C LEU A 133 -3.04 1.69 -10.84
N PHE A 134 -1.86 1.84 -10.24
CA PHE A 134 -1.41 3.05 -9.55
C PHE A 134 -0.32 3.82 -10.30
N ASP A 135 -0.12 3.51 -11.57
CA ASP A 135 0.93 4.15 -12.37
C ASP A 135 0.77 5.68 -12.42
N GLU A 136 -0.46 6.16 -12.58
CA GLU A 136 -0.78 7.59 -12.60
C GLU A 136 -0.75 8.25 -11.21
N ALA A 137 -0.77 7.47 -10.15
CA ALA A 137 -0.63 7.97 -8.78
C ALA A 137 0.83 8.18 -8.36
N ASP A 138 1.78 7.72 -9.15
CA ASP A 138 3.21 7.96 -8.91
C ASP A 138 3.53 9.45 -9.16
N PRO A 139 3.98 10.20 -8.12
CA PRO A 139 4.32 11.62 -8.28
C PRO A 139 5.34 11.87 -9.39
N ASN A 140 6.25 10.92 -9.63
CA ASN A 140 7.28 11.03 -10.67
C ASN A 140 6.76 10.79 -12.09
N LYS A 141 5.58 10.18 -12.23
CA LYS A 141 4.91 9.97 -13.52
C LYS A 141 3.83 11.00 -13.80
N SER A 142 3.50 11.83 -12.81
CA SER A 142 2.52 12.90 -12.96
C SER A 142 2.94 13.87 -14.08
N SER A 143 2.01 14.14 -15.00
CA SER A 143 2.22 15.11 -16.08
C SER A 143 2.50 16.53 -15.57
N SER A 144 2.05 16.84 -14.35
CA SER A 144 2.22 18.17 -13.74
C SER A 144 3.61 18.42 -13.18
N ASN A 145 4.33 17.36 -12.80
CA ASN A 145 5.66 17.48 -12.19
C ASN A 145 6.48 16.20 -12.32
N PRO A 146 6.80 15.74 -13.55
CA PRO A 146 7.48 14.47 -13.76
C PRO A 146 8.88 14.49 -13.15
N GLY A 147 9.26 13.39 -12.49
CA GLY A 147 10.60 13.21 -11.93
C GLY A 147 10.94 14.13 -10.76
N SER A 148 9.95 14.68 -10.06
CA SER A 148 10.16 15.67 -8.99
C SER A 148 10.63 15.08 -7.67
N VAL A 149 10.46 13.78 -7.46
CA VAL A 149 10.79 13.09 -6.21
C VAL A 149 11.98 12.17 -6.44
N THR A 150 13.03 12.34 -5.62
CA THR A 150 14.12 11.37 -5.53
C THR A 150 13.78 10.36 -4.46
N TRP A 151 13.46 9.13 -4.87
CA TRP A 151 13.21 8.04 -3.95
C TRP A 151 14.51 7.54 -3.35
N LEU A 152 14.48 7.21 -2.07
CA LEU A 152 15.62 6.61 -1.39
C LEU A 152 15.93 5.25 -2.02
N SER A 153 17.19 5.05 -2.44
CA SER A 153 17.62 3.81 -3.09
C SER A 153 18.83 3.18 -2.40
N ARG A 154 18.79 1.87 -2.24
CA ARG A 154 19.93 1.07 -1.77
C ARG A 154 21.08 1.09 -2.77
N SER A 155 20.80 1.25 -4.06
CA SER A 155 21.83 1.29 -5.11
C SER A 155 22.66 2.57 -5.09
N ASP A 156 22.10 3.65 -4.58
CA ASP A 156 22.77 4.95 -4.45
C ASP A 156 22.34 5.64 -3.15
N TRP A 157 22.69 5.01 -2.03
CA TRP A 157 22.32 5.51 -0.70
C TRP A 157 22.79 6.94 -0.45
N ASN A 158 24.01 7.27 -0.86
CA ASN A 158 24.59 8.60 -0.66
C ASN A 158 23.95 9.65 -1.56
N GLY A 159 23.61 9.30 -2.81
CA GLY A 159 23.00 10.22 -3.77
C GLY A 159 21.51 10.45 -3.54
N THR A 160 20.82 9.48 -2.95
CA THR A 160 19.37 9.57 -2.73
C THR A 160 18.98 9.90 -1.29
N PHE A 161 19.90 9.79 -0.30
CA PHE A 161 19.61 10.13 1.07
C PHE A 161 19.52 11.65 1.26
N PRO A 162 18.43 12.18 1.81
CA PRO A 162 18.28 13.62 1.98
C PRO A 162 19.29 14.14 3.02
N THR A 163 20.11 15.10 2.61
CA THR A 163 21.14 15.71 3.48
C THR A 163 20.63 16.93 4.24
N ALA A 164 19.52 17.50 3.82
CA ALA A 164 18.85 18.63 4.48
C ALA A 164 17.35 18.59 4.14
N PRO A 165 16.49 19.23 4.95
CA PRO A 165 15.09 19.44 4.57
C PRO A 165 15.04 20.17 3.23
N ALA A 166 14.48 19.54 2.20
CA ALA A 166 14.26 20.22 0.94
C ALA A 166 13.14 21.25 1.12
N GLN A 167 13.43 22.50 0.86
CA GLN A 167 12.38 23.49 0.70
C GLN A 167 11.83 23.36 -0.73
N LEU A 168 10.69 22.74 -0.86
CA LEU A 168 10.02 22.60 -2.15
C LEU A 168 9.23 23.87 -2.46
N THR A 169 9.53 24.49 -3.58
CA THR A 169 8.70 25.56 -4.11
C THR A 169 7.73 24.94 -5.12
N ALA A 170 6.43 25.14 -4.91
CA ALA A 170 5.43 24.69 -5.86
C ALA A 170 5.68 25.34 -7.23
N ASN A 171 5.67 24.53 -8.29
CA ASN A 171 5.66 25.10 -9.65
C ASN A 171 4.32 25.80 -9.92
N GLU A 172 4.27 26.60 -10.99
CA GLU A 172 3.09 27.40 -11.32
C GLU A 172 1.83 26.55 -11.48
N THR A 173 1.93 25.36 -12.06
CA THR A 173 0.78 24.45 -12.25
C THR A 173 0.28 23.94 -10.91
N LEU A 174 1.18 23.50 -10.02
CA LEU A 174 0.79 23.03 -8.69
C LEU A 174 0.23 24.19 -7.85
N ALA A 175 0.85 25.36 -7.92
CA ALA A 175 0.37 26.55 -7.23
C ALA A 175 -1.05 26.95 -7.71
N ALA A 176 -1.30 26.87 -9.01
CA ALA A 176 -2.61 27.12 -9.59
C ALA A 176 -3.65 26.08 -9.13
N ASN A 177 -3.28 24.80 -9.10
CA ASN A 177 -4.18 23.72 -8.66
C ASN A 177 -4.46 23.77 -7.14
N LEU A 178 -3.52 24.30 -6.36
CA LEU A 178 -3.68 24.48 -4.91
C LEU A 178 -4.29 25.85 -4.55
N ALA A 179 -4.42 26.76 -5.51
CA ALA A 179 -5.04 28.05 -5.27
C ALA A 179 -6.50 27.85 -4.82
N ILE A 180 -6.83 28.39 -3.65
CA ILE A 180 -8.21 28.37 -3.17
C ILE A 180 -9.02 29.22 -4.13
N THR A 181 -9.84 28.58 -4.93
CA THR A 181 -10.84 29.27 -5.74
C THR A 181 -11.90 29.78 -4.76
N ARG A 182 -11.99 31.09 -4.61
CA ARG A 182 -13.08 31.68 -3.83
C ARG A 182 -14.39 31.39 -4.56
N TYR A 183 -15.42 31.10 -3.77
CA TYR A 183 -16.76 30.96 -4.31
C TYR A 183 -17.10 32.19 -5.18
N ASP A 184 -17.43 31.92 -6.43
CA ASP A 184 -17.95 32.94 -7.35
C ASP A 184 -19.48 32.92 -7.27
N GLY A 185 -20.03 33.92 -6.59
CA GLY A 185 -21.46 34.02 -6.40
C GLY A 185 -22.27 34.14 -7.69
N SER A 186 -21.63 34.57 -8.78
CA SER A 186 -22.29 34.67 -10.09
C SER A 186 -22.70 33.32 -10.68
N LEU A 187 -22.04 32.23 -10.27
CA LEU A 187 -22.42 30.87 -10.68
C LEU A 187 -23.79 30.47 -10.11
N ALA A 188 -24.17 31.03 -8.95
CA ALA A 188 -25.46 30.73 -8.34
C ALA A 188 -26.65 31.33 -9.11
N ASP A 189 -26.42 32.41 -9.84
CA ASP A 189 -27.49 33.11 -10.59
C ASP A 189 -27.97 32.28 -11.80
N SER A 190 -27.19 31.29 -12.22
CA SER A 190 -27.47 30.40 -13.36
C SER A 190 -28.02 29.04 -12.96
N VAL A 191 -28.07 28.72 -11.66
CA VAL A 191 -28.48 27.41 -11.14
C VAL A 191 -29.87 27.49 -10.54
N GLU A 192 -30.78 26.67 -11.04
CA GLU A 192 -32.10 26.52 -10.43
C GLU A 192 -31.94 25.84 -9.06
N MET A 193 -32.54 26.42 -8.04
CA MET A 193 -32.54 25.88 -6.69
C MET A 193 -33.32 24.56 -6.67
N PRO A 194 -32.76 23.49 -6.08
CA PRO A 194 -33.48 22.23 -5.94
C PRO A 194 -34.68 22.40 -5.00
N THR A 195 -35.65 21.51 -5.14
CA THR A 195 -36.74 21.37 -4.17
C THR A 195 -36.18 20.95 -2.82
N LEU A 196 -36.58 21.58 -1.76
CA LEU A 196 -36.09 21.31 -0.39
C LEU A 196 -37.26 21.17 0.58
N GLY A 197 -37.12 20.22 1.52
CA GLY A 197 -38.06 20.07 2.64
C GLY A 197 -39.43 19.60 2.23
N ALA A 198 -39.58 18.92 1.10
CA ALA A 198 -40.85 18.33 0.68
C ALA A 198 -41.28 17.23 1.66
N ASP A 199 -42.59 17.06 1.84
CA ASP A 199 -43.14 15.95 2.65
C ASP A 199 -43.70 14.87 1.71
N ASN A 200 -42.79 14.04 1.17
CA ASN A 200 -43.14 12.96 0.25
C ASN A 200 -43.32 11.61 0.95
N GLY A 201 -43.07 11.54 2.27
CA GLY A 201 -43.27 10.35 3.09
C GLY A 201 -42.29 9.19 2.76
N LEU A 202 -41.22 9.43 2.01
CA LEU A 202 -40.21 8.42 1.68
C LEU A 202 -39.15 8.35 2.75
N THR A 203 -38.61 7.15 2.96
CA THR A 203 -37.46 6.93 3.86
C THR A 203 -36.34 6.26 3.08
N LEU A 204 -35.09 6.40 3.55
CA LEU A 204 -33.97 5.68 2.96
C LEU A 204 -34.22 4.15 2.96
N ALA A 205 -34.89 3.64 3.98
CA ALA A 205 -35.24 2.22 4.07
C ALA A 205 -36.23 1.79 2.96
N SER A 206 -37.14 2.68 2.52
CA SER A 206 -38.10 2.38 1.45
C SER A 206 -37.42 2.28 0.06
N MET A 207 -36.15 2.69 -0.04
CA MET A 207 -35.37 2.61 -1.28
C MET A 207 -34.63 1.28 -1.46
N ILE A 208 -34.67 0.40 -0.45
CA ILE A 208 -34.00 -0.91 -0.55
C ILE A 208 -34.55 -1.72 -1.74
N GLY A 209 -33.63 -2.15 -2.59
CA GLY A 209 -33.97 -2.95 -3.78
C GLY A 209 -34.38 -2.14 -5.02
N LYS A 210 -34.46 -0.82 -4.93
CA LYS A 210 -34.71 0.04 -6.08
C LYS A 210 -33.46 0.20 -6.95
N SER A 211 -33.68 0.33 -8.25
CA SER A 211 -32.58 0.65 -9.20
C SER A 211 -32.00 2.02 -8.87
N TYR A 212 -30.72 2.21 -9.20
CA TYR A 212 -30.03 3.52 -9.08
C TYR A 212 -30.75 4.64 -9.83
N ASP A 213 -31.36 4.33 -10.99
CA ASP A 213 -32.07 5.28 -11.84
C ASP A 213 -33.57 5.37 -11.51
N ASP A 214 -34.02 4.79 -10.39
CA ASP A 214 -35.43 4.89 -9.98
C ASP A 214 -35.79 6.35 -9.65
N PRO A 215 -36.87 6.91 -10.22
CA PRO A 215 -37.25 8.31 -10.01
C PRO A 215 -37.55 8.66 -8.57
N ASP A 216 -37.88 7.69 -7.72
CA ASP A 216 -38.12 7.90 -6.31
C ASP A 216 -36.87 8.42 -5.56
N TRP A 217 -35.67 8.23 -6.11
CA TRP A 217 -34.47 8.84 -5.54
C TRP A 217 -34.52 10.37 -5.55
N ASN A 218 -35.01 10.98 -6.64
CA ASN A 218 -35.17 12.41 -6.69
C ASN A 218 -36.26 12.87 -5.72
N THR A 219 -37.38 12.14 -5.65
CA THR A 219 -38.47 12.41 -4.72
C THR A 219 -38.02 12.28 -3.25
N LEU A 220 -37.13 11.35 -2.93
CA LEU A 220 -36.51 11.24 -1.62
C LEU A 220 -35.58 12.44 -1.32
N LEU A 221 -34.76 12.85 -2.30
CA LEU A 221 -33.82 13.96 -2.14
C LEU A 221 -34.54 15.30 -1.94
N ASP A 222 -35.68 15.48 -2.55
CA ASP A 222 -36.52 16.69 -2.38
C ASP A 222 -36.98 16.91 -0.92
N GLN A 223 -36.97 15.86 -0.09
CA GLN A 223 -37.31 15.96 1.33
C GLN A 223 -36.18 16.57 2.18
N LEU A 224 -34.93 16.57 1.69
CA LEU A 224 -33.80 17.08 2.46
C LEU A 224 -33.93 18.59 2.70
N THR A 225 -33.63 19.02 3.91
CA THR A 225 -33.49 20.43 4.22
C THR A 225 -32.10 20.92 3.81
N PHE A 226 -31.96 22.22 3.62
CA PHE A 226 -30.65 22.85 3.34
C PHE A 226 -29.60 22.49 4.40
N ASN A 227 -29.98 22.52 5.68
CA ASN A 227 -29.05 22.17 6.77
C ASN A 227 -28.62 20.71 6.74
N GLU A 228 -29.50 19.78 6.41
CA GLU A 228 -29.14 18.37 6.27
C GLU A 228 -28.16 18.15 5.14
N MET A 229 -28.35 18.80 3.99
CA MET A 229 -27.38 18.72 2.88
C MET A 229 -26.02 19.30 3.28
N VAL A 230 -25.98 20.49 3.90
CA VAL A 230 -24.75 21.09 4.41
C VAL A 230 -24.05 20.15 5.41
N ASN A 231 -24.78 19.61 6.37
CA ASN A 231 -24.24 18.69 7.37
C ASN A 231 -23.71 17.39 6.74
N THR A 232 -24.37 16.86 5.73
CA THR A 232 -23.91 15.66 5.02
C THR A 232 -22.57 15.90 4.34
N ILE A 233 -22.36 17.08 3.76
CA ILE A 233 -21.11 17.44 3.08
C ILE A 233 -20.01 17.81 4.08
N THR A 234 -20.35 18.59 5.12
CA THR A 234 -19.32 19.18 6.00
C THR A 234 -18.93 18.31 7.19
N LEU A 235 -19.86 17.49 7.70
CA LEU A 235 -19.64 16.63 8.86
C LEU A 235 -19.34 15.17 8.51
N GLY A 236 -19.39 14.82 7.22
CA GLY A 236 -19.25 13.46 6.72
C GLY A 236 -17.81 12.99 6.51
N PHE A 237 -16.82 13.44 7.29
CA PHE A 237 -15.41 13.11 7.02
C PHE A 237 -15.07 11.62 7.29
N HIS A 238 -15.20 11.16 8.52
CA HIS A 238 -15.04 9.74 8.90
C HIS A 238 -16.38 9.08 9.24
N ASN A 239 -17.42 9.88 9.37
CA ASN A 239 -18.75 9.47 9.76
C ASN A 239 -19.74 9.99 8.73
N THR A 240 -20.95 9.44 8.72
CA THR A 240 -22.03 10.04 7.96
C THR A 240 -23.01 10.73 8.92
N ALA A 241 -23.39 11.98 8.63
CA ALA A 241 -24.39 12.69 9.42
C ALA A 241 -25.76 11.98 9.39
N ALA A 242 -26.56 12.18 10.42
CA ALA A 242 -27.97 11.82 10.37
C ALA A 242 -28.69 12.74 9.38
N VAL A 243 -29.69 12.21 8.67
CA VAL A 243 -30.60 12.95 7.80
C VAL A 243 -32.02 12.54 8.23
N GLU A 244 -32.59 13.35 9.12
CA GLU A 244 -33.85 12.99 9.81
C GLU A 244 -35.03 12.95 8.86
N SER A 245 -35.07 13.87 7.88
CA SER A 245 -36.14 13.95 6.88
C SER A 245 -36.37 12.67 6.08
N ILE A 246 -35.34 11.82 5.96
CA ILE A 246 -35.42 10.53 5.25
C ILE A 246 -35.15 9.33 6.16
N GLY A 247 -35.11 9.52 7.47
CA GLY A 247 -34.90 8.45 8.45
C GLY A 247 -33.50 7.83 8.42
N LYS A 248 -32.49 8.54 7.88
CA LYS A 248 -31.10 8.06 7.88
C LYS A 248 -30.44 8.37 9.22
N THR A 249 -29.96 7.35 9.91
CA THR A 249 -29.16 7.50 11.14
C THR A 249 -27.71 7.90 10.83
N ALA A 250 -27.07 8.57 11.80
CA ALA A 250 -25.62 8.75 11.75
C ALA A 250 -24.89 7.41 11.83
N THR A 251 -23.78 7.28 11.12
CA THR A 251 -22.91 6.08 11.19
C THR A 251 -21.47 6.52 11.44
N LYS A 252 -20.76 5.70 12.21
CA LYS A 252 -19.33 5.83 12.46
C LYS A 252 -18.54 4.82 11.63
#